data_42fa81409e0ad0ba1c7e07fe9593e09f
#
_entry.id   42fa81409e0ad0ba1c7e07fe9593e09f
#
_cell.length_a   1.000
_cell.length_b   1.000
_cell.length_c   1.000
_cell.angle_alpha   90.00
_cell.angle_beta   90.00
_cell.angle_gamma   90.00
#
_symmetry.space_group_name_H-M   'P 1'
#
loop_
_entity.id
_entity.type
_entity.pdbx_description
1 polymer ?
#
loop_
_entity_poly.entity_id
_entity_poly.type
_entity_poly.pdbx_seq_one_letter_code
_entity_poly.pdbx_strand_id
1 'polypeptide(L)'
;MQKYMCIGHAAYDITLPITSYPIENTKVRIGHGVECGGGAAANACYLLSKWGMETYFVGIVGKDLYGERIKQEFVDIKTNLDYFEMTDEFRTTTSYILANSGNGSRTIIVSRDKNREVTKTNYDIKPAVILVDGEELEASKKVLLENPDSISVIDAGNLKPNIVALCPYVKYLVCSKDFAEEYTNSKIDVSNRESLIRVYEQIENDFHNTLIITLGKDGSFVKIDGKYMVIPTLEIKNPVDSTGAGDIFHGAFTYFIGNGYSLYESIHLANITGALSVKCLGGKNSMPELEEVLRIGGDLVI
;
A
#
# COMPACT_ATOMS: atom_id res chain seq x y z
N MET A 1 -24.15 2.70 -1.18
CA MET A 1 -22.80 3.00 -0.71
C MET A 1 -21.85 2.80 -1.89
N GLN A 2 -20.78 3.57 -2.02
CA GLN A 2 -19.78 3.36 -3.07
C GLN A 2 -19.04 2.05 -2.80
N LYS A 3 -18.83 1.24 -3.85
CA LYS A 3 -18.10 -0.02 -3.77
C LYS A 3 -16.64 0.20 -4.11
N TYR A 4 -15.76 -0.31 -3.26
CA TYR A 4 -14.31 -0.28 -3.42
C TYR A 4 -13.83 -1.70 -3.76
N MET A 5 -12.99 -1.83 -4.77
CA MET A 5 -12.36 -3.11 -5.12
C MET A 5 -10.85 -2.98 -5.01
N CYS A 6 -10.26 -3.84 -4.18
CA CYS A 6 -8.81 -3.94 -4.04
C CYS A 6 -8.34 -5.26 -4.66
N ILE A 7 -7.41 -5.20 -5.61
CA ILE A 7 -6.96 -6.34 -6.39
C ILE A 7 -5.45 -6.49 -6.22
N GLY A 8 -5.01 -7.61 -5.67
CA GLY A 8 -3.57 -7.87 -5.55
C GLY A 8 -3.17 -8.78 -4.41
N HIS A 9 -1.99 -8.49 -3.88
CA HIS A 9 -1.26 -9.35 -2.97
C HIS A 9 -1.86 -9.43 -1.56
N ALA A 10 -1.93 -10.67 -1.06
CA ALA A 10 -2.10 -10.98 0.34
C ALA A 10 -0.96 -11.90 0.82
N ALA A 11 -0.43 -11.62 1.99
CA ALA A 11 0.62 -12.38 2.64
C ALA A 11 0.34 -12.49 4.14
N TYR A 12 1.08 -13.34 4.82
CA TYR A 12 1.07 -13.40 6.28
C TYR A 12 2.40 -12.89 6.82
N ASP A 13 2.34 -11.83 7.62
CA ASP A 13 3.50 -11.14 8.13
C ASP A 13 3.80 -11.60 9.57
N ILE A 14 5.05 -12.00 9.81
CA ILE A 14 5.61 -12.36 11.12
C ILE A 14 6.68 -11.33 11.45
N THR A 15 6.31 -10.34 12.25
CA THR A 15 7.19 -9.23 12.63
C THR A 15 7.94 -9.54 13.91
N LEU A 16 9.25 -9.55 13.82
CA LEU A 16 10.20 -9.88 14.88
C LEU A 16 10.94 -8.61 15.33
N PRO A 17 10.70 -8.09 16.55
CA PRO A 17 11.42 -6.92 17.04
C PRO A 17 12.86 -7.27 17.34
N ILE A 18 13.79 -6.54 16.72
CA ILE A 18 15.23 -6.67 16.96
C ILE A 18 15.82 -5.34 17.42
N THR A 19 16.90 -5.37 18.17
CA THR A 19 17.69 -4.19 18.55
C THR A 19 18.92 -4.00 17.66
N SER A 20 19.35 -5.09 17.02
CA SER A 20 20.42 -5.13 16.02
C SER A 20 20.24 -6.36 15.14
N TYR A 21 20.73 -6.31 13.92
CA TYR A 21 20.66 -7.47 13.02
C TYR A 21 21.50 -8.63 13.54
N PRO A 22 20.97 -9.87 13.47
CA PRO A 22 21.70 -11.07 13.87
C PRO A 22 23.01 -11.22 13.10
N ILE A 23 24.06 -11.64 13.82
CA ILE A 23 25.32 -12.06 13.20
C ILE A 23 25.19 -13.54 12.82
N GLU A 24 25.81 -13.94 11.71
CA GLU A 24 25.84 -15.32 11.26
C GLU A 24 26.38 -16.25 12.36
N ASN A 25 25.81 -17.47 12.45
CA ASN A 25 26.15 -18.50 13.45
C ASN A 25 25.90 -18.09 14.91
N THR A 26 25.02 -17.12 15.16
CA THR A 26 24.63 -16.75 16.53
C THR A 26 23.19 -17.13 16.83
N LYS A 27 22.87 -17.24 18.12
CA LYS A 27 21.49 -17.38 18.62
C LYS A 27 21.09 -16.09 19.32
N VAL A 28 20.08 -15.41 18.75
CA VAL A 28 19.54 -14.17 19.32
C VAL A 28 18.20 -14.47 19.99
N ARG A 29 17.98 -13.89 21.17
CA ARG A 29 16.68 -13.88 21.83
C ARG A 29 16.03 -12.52 21.58
N ILE A 30 14.80 -12.54 21.12
CA ILE A 30 13.99 -11.33 20.85
C ILE A 30 12.79 -11.28 21.79
N GLY A 31 12.11 -10.14 21.85
CA GLY A 31 10.82 -9.99 22.51
C GLY A 31 9.70 -10.73 21.76
N HIS A 32 8.47 -10.56 22.21
CA HIS A 32 7.32 -11.12 21.52
C HIS A 32 7.17 -10.47 20.14
N GLY A 33 7.10 -11.30 19.11
CA GLY A 33 6.74 -10.87 17.75
C GLY A 33 5.25 -10.63 17.61
N VAL A 34 4.87 -10.04 16.49
CA VAL A 34 3.48 -9.81 16.09
C VAL A 34 3.23 -10.52 14.78
N GLU A 35 2.09 -11.19 14.69
CA GLU A 35 1.64 -11.89 13.48
C GLU A 35 0.33 -11.28 13.00
N CYS A 36 0.22 -11.00 11.71
CA CYS A 36 -1.01 -10.52 11.08
C CYS A 36 -0.98 -10.76 9.56
N GLY A 37 -2.13 -10.67 8.92
CA GLY A 37 -2.17 -10.58 7.47
C GLY A 37 -1.46 -9.31 6.98
N GLY A 38 -0.84 -9.40 5.80
CA GLY A 38 -0.10 -8.35 5.10
C GLY A 38 -0.32 -8.42 3.60
N GLY A 39 0.51 -7.73 2.84
CA GLY A 39 0.40 -7.56 1.40
C GLY A 39 -0.23 -6.22 1.03
N ALA A 40 0.27 -5.59 -0.05
CA ALA A 40 -0.04 -4.19 -0.34
C ALA A 40 -1.56 -3.96 -0.54
N ALA A 41 -2.18 -4.62 -1.50
CA ALA A 41 -3.63 -4.49 -1.71
C ALA A 41 -4.46 -4.97 -0.52
N ALA A 42 -4.00 -6.02 0.20
CA ALA A 42 -4.70 -6.54 1.36
C ALA A 42 -4.69 -5.55 2.55
N ASN A 43 -3.56 -4.89 2.80
CA ASN A 43 -3.44 -3.86 3.83
C ASN A 43 -4.31 -2.63 3.50
N ALA A 44 -4.26 -2.16 2.25
CA ALA A 44 -5.10 -1.06 1.79
C ALA A 44 -6.59 -1.39 1.91
N CYS A 45 -7.00 -2.60 1.49
CA CYS A 45 -8.38 -3.08 1.61
C CYS A 45 -8.84 -3.17 3.07
N TYR A 46 -7.98 -3.68 3.95
CA TYR A 46 -8.26 -3.75 5.38
C TYR A 46 -8.51 -2.36 5.98
N LEU A 47 -7.68 -1.37 5.66
CA LEU A 47 -7.87 0.01 6.11
C LEU A 47 -9.20 0.60 5.63
N LEU A 48 -9.53 0.42 4.35
CA LEU A 48 -10.79 0.88 3.76
C LEU A 48 -12.00 0.25 4.45
N SER A 49 -11.95 -1.06 4.73
CA SER A 49 -13.02 -1.76 5.45
C SER A 49 -13.13 -1.27 6.90
N LYS A 50 -11.99 -1.10 7.59
CA LYS A 50 -11.91 -0.55 8.94
C LYS A 50 -12.54 0.85 9.02
N TRP A 51 -12.38 1.65 7.98
CA TRP A 51 -12.98 2.99 7.88
C TRP A 51 -14.40 2.99 7.30
N GLY A 52 -15.05 1.81 7.26
CA GLY A 52 -16.47 1.65 6.97
C GLY A 52 -16.86 1.65 5.50
N MET A 53 -15.92 1.46 4.59
CA MET A 53 -16.24 1.33 3.16
C MET A 53 -16.76 -0.06 2.82
N GLU A 54 -17.65 -0.15 1.82
CA GLU A 54 -18.07 -1.42 1.22
C GLU A 54 -16.95 -1.91 0.29
N THR A 55 -16.11 -2.83 0.80
CA THR A 55 -14.90 -3.29 0.13
C THR A 55 -15.03 -4.71 -0.38
N TYR A 56 -14.42 -4.97 -1.52
CA TYR A 56 -14.26 -6.29 -2.14
C TYR A 56 -12.78 -6.56 -2.33
N PHE A 57 -12.29 -7.68 -1.81
CA PHE A 57 -10.90 -8.08 -2.02
C PHE A 57 -10.80 -9.16 -3.09
N VAL A 58 -9.95 -8.94 -4.09
CA VAL A 58 -9.59 -9.88 -5.16
C VAL A 58 -8.15 -10.28 -4.99
N GLY A 59 -7.89 -11.52 -4.68
CA GLY A 59 -6.55 -12.06 -4.47
C GLY A 59 -6.62 -13.52 -4.10
N ILE A 60 -5.46 -14.18 -4.09
CA ILE A 60 -5.36 -15.63 -3.84
C ILE A 60 -4.30 -15.94 -2.78
N VAL A 61 -4.60 -16.89 -1.90
CA VAL A 61 -3.69 -17.40 -0.87
C VAL A 61 -3.71 -18.93 -0.85
N GLY A 62 -2.77 -19.54 -0.15
CA GLY A 62 -2.78 -20.97 0.13
C GLY A 62 -3.93 -21.36 1.04
N LYS A 63 -4.44 -22.60 0.88
CA LYS A 63 -5.42 -23.20 1.80
C LYS A 63 -4.69 -23.84 2.98
N ASP A 64 -4.07 -22.99 3.78
CA ASP A 64 -3.28 -23.34 4.94
C ASP A 64 -3.64 -22.45 6.15
N LEU A 65 -2.97 -22.67 7.29
CA LEU A 65 -3.22 -21.92 8.51
C LEU A 65 -3.14 -20.39 8.31
N TYR A 66 -2.17 -19.92 7.52
CA TYR A 66 -1.97 -18.49 7.30
C TYR A 66 -3.02 -17.90 6.37
N GLY A 67 -3.42 -18.64 5.33
CA GLY A 67 -4.53 -18.24 4.47
C GLY A 67 -5.86 -18.14 5.22
N GLU A 68 -6.15 -19.11 6.11
CA GLU A 68 -7.35 -19.04 6.95
C GLU A 68 -7.31 -17.87 7.94
N ARG A 69 -6.16 -17.53 8.51
CA ARG A 69 -6.01 -16.35 9.37
C ARG A 69 -6.25 -15.04 8.61
N ILE A 70 -5.68 -14.90 7.42
CA ILE A 70 -5.93 -13.73 6.54
C ILE A 70 -7.41 -13.60 6.24
N LYS A 71 -8.06 -14.70 5.85
CA LYS A 71 -9.50 -14.72 5.59
C LYS A 71 -10.30 -14.29 6.81
N GLN A 72 -9.97 -14.82 7.99
CA GLN A 72 -10.68 -14.48 9.23
C GLN A 72 -10.55 -12.98 9.56
N GLU A 73 -9.37 -12.39 9.41
CA GLU A 73 -9.17 -10.96 9.62
C GLU A 73 -10.07 -10.11 8.70
N PHE A 74 -10.24 -10.50 7.43
CA PHE A 74 -11.16 -9.82 6.52
C PHE A 74 -12.64 -10.00 6.91
N VAL A 75 -13.00 -11.20 7.37
CA VAL A 75 -14.37 -11.47 7.86
C VAL A 75 -14.69 -10.60 9.06
N ASP A 76 -13.76 -10.45 10.00
CA ASP A 76 -13.95 -9.69 11.23
C ASP A 76 -14.23 -8.19 10.97
N ILE A 77 -13.67 -7.63 9.88
CA ILE A 77 -13.91 -6.24 9.47
C ILE A 77 -14.95 -6.12 8.34
N LYS A 78 -15.65 -7.22 8.00
CA LYS A 78 -16.75 -7.27 7.01
C LYS A 78 -16.32 -6.92 5.57
N THR A 79 -15.08 -7.22 5.18
CA THR A 79 -14.67 -7.18 3.77
C THR A 79 -15.44 -8.27 3.00
N ASN A 80 -15.97 -7.93 1.82
CA ASN A 80 -16.57 -8.93 0.95
C ASN A 80 -15.49 -9.79 0.30
N LEU A 81 -15.63 -11.12 0.41
CA LEU A 81 -14.69 -12.13 -0.04
C LEU A 81 -15.20 -12.99 -1.21
N ASP A 82 -16.23 -12.54 -1.93
CA ASP A 82 -16.82 -13.30 -3.07
C ASP A 82 -15.76 -13.60 -4.15
N TYR A 83 -14.70 -12.78 -4.22
CA TYR A 83 -13.63 -12.88 -5.21
C TYR A 83 -12.27 -13.25 -4.59
N PHE A 84 -12.24 -13.55 -3.29
CA PHE A 84 -11.05 -14.08 -2.63
C PHE A 84 -10.94 -15.58 -2.87
N GLU A 85 -9.76 -16.03 -3.27
CA GLU A 85 -9.51 -17.42 -3.58
C GLU A 85 -8.54 -18.07 -2.58
N MET A 86 -8.75 -19.34 -2.29
CA MET A 86 -7.83 -20.19 -1.54
C MET A 86 -7.53 -21.46 -2.32
N THR A 87 -6.27 -21.86 -2.41
CA THR A 87 -5.82 -22.98 -3.23
C THR A 87 -4.92 -23.94 -2.46
N ASP A 88 -5.00 -25.24 -2.82
CA ASP A 88 -4.09 -26.27 -2.32
C ASP A 88 -2.76 -26.37 -3.12
N GLU A 89 -2.59 -25.55 -4.16
CA GLU A 89 -1.49 -25.68 -5.12
C GLU A 89 -0.20 -24.98 -4.69
N PHE A 90 -0.30 -24.02 -3.78
CA PHE A 90 0.85 -23.34 -3.19
C PHE A 90 0.55 -22.89 -1.76
N ARG A 91 1.58 -22.57 -1.01
CA ARG A 91 1.47 -22.05 0.35
C ARG A 91 1.25 -20.55 0.34
N THR A 92 0.53 -20.08 1.34
CA THR A 92 0.39 -18.63 1.60
C THR A 92 1.77 -17.99 1.71
N THR A 93 1.98 -16.90 0.96
CA THR A 93 3.20 -16.10 1.07
C THR A 93 3.39 -15.64 2.52
N THR A 94 4.58 -15.87 3.06
CA THR A 94 4.91 -15.48 4.43
C THR A 94 6.08 -14.52 4.43
N SER A 95 5.94 -13.39 5.11
CA SER A 95 7.01 -12.40 5.29
C SER A 95 7.55 -12.50 6.72
N TYR A 96 8.84 -12.74 6.87
CA TYR A 96 9.55 -12.61 8.14
C TYR A 96 10.20 -11.23 8.19
N ILE A 97 9.69 -10.37 9.07
CA ILE A 97 10.05 -8.96 9.13
C ILE A 97 10.93 -8.74 10.36
N LEU A 98 12.18 -8.37 10.14
CA LEU A 98 13.09 -7.95 11.19
C LEU A 98 12.91 -6.44 11.39
N ALA A 99 12.12 -6.04 12.40
CA ALA A 99 11.85 -4.64 12.72
C ALA A 99 12.88 -4.13 13.75
N ASN A 100 13.72 -3.18 13.35
CA ASN A 100 14.74 -2.61 14.21
C ASN A 100 14.15 -1.51 15.10
N SER A 101 13.93 -1.82 16.37
CA SER A 101 13.36 -0.90 17.36
C SER A 101 14.24 0.32 17.67
N GLY A 102 15.52 0.30 17.25
CA GLY A 102 16.42 1.44 17.46
C GLY A 102 16.21 2.60 16.51
N ASN A 103 15.64 2.35 15.32
CA ASN A 103 15.46 3.38 14.30
C ASN A 103 14.19 3.21 13.44
N GLY A 104 13.34 2.21 13.72
CA GLY A 104 12.13 1.92 12.97
C GLY A 104 12.35 1.33 11.55
N SER A 105 13.58 1.02 11.17
CA SER A 105 13.87 0.37 9.90
C SER A 105 13.50 -1.10 9.92
N ARG A 106 13.35 -1.71 8.74
CA ARG A 106 13.00 -3.13 8.61
C ARG A 106 13.78 -3.81 7.50
N THR A 107 13.94 -5.12 7.65
CA THR A 107 14.34 -6.03 6.57
C THR A 107 13.31 -7.14 6.46
N ILE A 108 12.87 -7.42 5.25
CA ILE A 108 11.81 -8.40 4.98
C ILE A 108 12.41 -9.59 4.24
N ILE A 109 12.21 -10.79 4.80
CA ILE A 109 12.57 -12.06 4.18
C ILE A 109 11.26 -12.73 3.75
N VAL A 110 11.05 -12.88 2.45
CA VAL A 110 9.82 -13.43 1.91
C VAL A 110 10.00 -14.90 1.54
N SER A 111 9.13 -15.72 2.08
CA SER A 111 8.96 -17.13 1.67
C SER A 111 7.74 -17.20 0.75
N ARG A 112 7.97 -17.50 -0.53
CA ARG A 112 6.93 -17.46 -1.55
C ARG A 112 7.14 -18.57 -2.57
N ASP A 113 6.08 -19.33 -2.84
CA ASP A 113 6.04 -20.28 -3.94
C ASP A 113 5.84 -19.55 -5.28
N LYS A 114 5.98 -20.27 -6.40
CA LYS A 114 5.66 -19.72 -7.73
C LYS A 114 4.20 -19.28 -7.76
N ASN A 115 3.99 -18.05 -8.20
CA ASN A 115 2.66 -17.46 -8.25
C ASN A 115 1.74 -18.13 -9.23
N ARG A 116 0.50 -18.18 -8.80
CA ARG A 116 -0.67 -18.18 -9.67
C ARG A 116 -1.47 -16.93 -9.42
N GLU A 117 -2.08 -16.42 -10.46
CA GLU A 117 -3.09 -15.38 -10.37
C GLU A 117 -4.45 -15.99 -10.01
N VAL A 118 -5.38 -15.15 -9.57
CA VAL A 118 -6.77 -15.54 -9.34
C VAL A 118 -7.37 -16.18 -10.60
N THR A 119 -8.20 -17.20 -10.40
CA THR A 119 -8.85 -17.91 -11.50
C THR A 119 -10.18 -17.28 -11.89
N LYS A 120 -10.83 -16.57 -10.97
CA LYS A 120 -12.06 -15.83 -11.22
C LYS A 120 -11.80 -14.63 -12.11
N THR A 121 -12.48 -14.56 -13.23
CA THR A 121 -12.34 -13.46 -14.18
C THR A 121 -13.60 -12.63 -14.37
N ASN A 122 -14.74 -13.02 -13.77
CA ASN A 122 -15.99 -12.27 -13.86
C ASN A 122 -16.36 -11.71 -12.49
N TYR A 123 -16.64 -10.42 -12.48
CA TYR A 123 -16.98 -9.67 -11.28
C TYR A 123 -18.34 -8.99 -11.48
N ASP A 124 -19.37 -9.46 -10.74
CA ASP A 124 -20.76 -9.00 -10.89
C ASP A 124 -21.03 -7.64 -10.22
N ILE A 125 -19.96 -6.87 -9.99
CA ILE A 125 -20.05 -5.54 -9.39
C ILE A 125 -19.39 -4.50 -10.29
N LYS A 126 -19.88 -3.26 -10.18
CA LYS A 126 -19.24 -2.09 -10.76
C LYS A 126 -18.62 -1.27 -9.62
N PRO A 127 -17.33 -1.39 -9.37
CA PRO A 127 -16.67 -0.63 -8.33
C PRO A 127 -16.59 0.86 -8.73
N ALA A 128 -16.89 1.75 -7.79
CA ALA A 128 -16.68 3.18 -7.99
C ALA A 128 -15.19 3.56 -7.81
N VAL A 129 -14.48 2.77 -7.00
CA VAL A 129 -13.06 2.98 -6.71
C VAL A 129 -12.32 1.65 -6.80
N ILE A 130 -11.18 1.65 -7.47
CA ILE A 130 -10.32 0.48 -7.72
C ILE A 130 -8.92 0.79 -7.22
N LEU A 131 -8.34 -0.11 -6.43
CA LEU A 131 -6.94 -0.10 -6.05
C LEU A 131 -6.28 -1.40 -6.54
N VAL A 132 -5.13 -1.28 -7.19
CA VAL A 132 -4.33 -2.41 -7.68
C VAL A 132 -2.88 -2.28 -7.23
N ASP A 133 -2.15 -3.41 -7.08
CA ASP A 133 -0.73 -3.44 -6.69
C ASP A 133 0.19 -4.23 -7.65
N GLY A 134 -0.37 -4.67 -8.79
CA GLY A 134 0.37 -5.36 -9.84
C GLY A 134 0.55 -6.86 -9.65
N GLU A 135 0.05 -7.47 -8.58
CA GLU A 135 0.20 -8.92 -8.37
C GLU A 135 -0.78 -9.73 -9.23
N GLU A 136 -2.01 -9.28 -9.36
CA GLU A 136 -3.06 -9.93 -10.16
C GLU A 136 -3.22 -9.17 -11.49
N LEU A 137 -2.27 -9.35 -12.42
CA LEU A 137 -2.18 -8.53 -13.64
C LEU A 137 -3.42 -8.63 -14.51
N GLU A 138 -3.84 -9.84 -14.87
CA GLU A 138 -4.96 -10.04 -15.80
C GLU A 138 -6.30 -9.60 -15.16
N ALA A 139 -6.51 -9.92 -13.89
CA ALA A 139 -7.68 -9.47 -13.14
C ALA A 139 -7.73 -7.95 -13.03
N SER A 140 -6.62 -7.32 -12.66
CA SER A 140 -6.49 -5.86 -12.55
C SER A 140 -6.77 -5.18 -13.87
N LYS A 141 -6.13 -5.62 -14.94
CA LYS A 141 -6.27 -5.04 -16.28
C LYS A 141 -7.71 -5.15 -16.78
N LYS A 142 -8.34 -6.31 -16.59
CA LYS A 142 -9.74 -6.53 -16.98
C LYS A 142 -10.68 -5.58 -16.24
N VAL A 143 -10.58 -5.51 -14.90
CA VAL A 143 -11.45 -4.65 -14.09
C VAL A 143 -11.26 -3.17 -14.45
N LEU A 144 -10.02 -2.71 -14.66
CA LEU A 144 -9.74 -1.34 -15.06
C LEU A 144 -10.35 -1.00 -16.44
N LEU A 145 -10.24 -1.90 -17.40
CA LEU A 145 -10.81 -1.70 -18.76
C LEU A 145 -12.34 -1.74 -18.79
N GLU A 146 -12.96 -2.59 -17.97
CA GLU A 146 -14.42 -2.72 -17.88
C GLU A 146 -15.06 -1.57 -17.07
N ASN A 147 -14.27 -0.82 -16.28
CA ASN A 147 -14.74 0.27 -15.42
C ASN A 147 -13.93 1.57 -15.62
N PRO A 148 -13.90 2.14 -16.84
CA PRO A 148 -13.05 3.30 -17.16
C PRO A 148 -13.42 4.58 -16.40
N ASP A 149 -14.66 4.68 -15.92
CA ASP A 149 -15.14 5.85 -15.16
C ASP A 149 -14.80 5.77 -13.67
N SER A 150 -14.32 4.62 -13.19
CA SER A 150 -13.93 4.46 -11.79
C SER A 150 -12.73 5.30 -11.43
N ILE A 151 -12.66 5.70 -10.17
CA ILE A 151 -11.43 6.24 -9.58
C ILE A 151 -10.46 5.06 -9.42
N SER A 152 -9.34 5.07 -10.14
CA SER A 152 -8.38 3.97 -10.11
C SER A 152 -7.02 4.44 -9.60
N VAL A 153 -6.46 3.68 -8.65
CA VAL A 153 -5.20 3.93 -7.97
C VAL A 153 -4.30 2.71 -8.10
N ILE A 154 -3.03 2.90 -8.42
CA ILE A 154 -2.04 1.83 -8.34
C ILE A 154 -1.04 2.10 -7.23
N ASP A 155 -0.78 1.07 -6.42
CA ASP A 155 0.36 1.01 -5.51
C ASP A 155 1.60 0.54 -6.27
N ALA A 156 2.47 1.48 -6.59
CA ALA A 156 3.74 1.22 -7.27
C ALA A 156 4.92 1.31 -6.29
N GLY A 157 4.91 0.44 -5.27
CA GLY A 157 5.95 0.41 -4.22
C GLY A 157 7.34 0.00 -4.72
N ASN A 158 7.42 -0.92 -5.69
CA ASN A 158 8.68 -1.38 -6.28
C ASN A 158 8.53 -1.50 -7.80
N LEU A 159 9.64 -1.38 -8.53
CA LEU A 159 9.62 -1.57 -9.99
C LEU A 159 9.42 -3.05 -10.33
N LYS A 160 8.26 -3.37 -10.91
CA LYS A 160 7.91 -4.70 -11.43
C LYS A 160 7.27 -4.57 -12.81
N PRO A 161 7.51 -5.51 -13.72
CA PRO A 161 6.93 -5.47 -15.08
C PRO A 161 5.40 -5.33 -15.07
N ASN A 162 4.72 -6.05 -14.17
CA ASN A 162 3.26 -6.00 -14.06
C ASN A 162 2.74 -4.61 -13.63
N ILE A 163 3.44 -3.94 -12.71
CA ILE A 163 3.10 -2.57 -12.29
C ILE A 163 3.22 -1.63 -13.49
N VAL A 164 4.35 -1.69 -14.21
CA VAL A 164 4.57 -0.86 -15.40
C VAL A 164 3.48 -1.13 -16.45
N ALA A 165 3.08 -2.39 -16.64
CA ALA A 165 2.03 -2.76 -17.58
C ALA A 165 0.64 -2.22 -17.19
N LEU A 166 0.38 -1.98 -15.90
CA LEU A 166 -0.90 -1.44 -15.40
C LEU A 166 -0.92 0.09 -15.34
N CYS A 167 0.23 0.76 -15.23
CA CYS A 167 0.30 2.22 -15.15
C CYS A 167 -0.57 2.96 -16.19
N PRO A 168 -0.61 2.58 -17.49
CA PRO A 168 -1.43 3.30 -18.48
C PRO A 168 -2.94 3.23 -18.25
N TYR A 169 -3.41 2.33 -17.40
CA TYR A 169 -4.85 2.09 -17.19
C TYR A 169 -5.41 2.73 -15.92
N VAL A 170 -4.56 3.32 -15.07
CA VAL A 170 -4.98 3.93 -13.82
C VAL A 170 -5.02 5.45 -13.89
N LYS A 171 -5.90 6.06 -13.12
CA LYS A 171 -6.03 7.51 -13.01
C LYS A 171 -4.93 8.11 -12.13
N TYR A 172 -4.63 7.44 -11.03
CA TYR A 172 -3.63 7.87 -10.05
C TYR A 172 -2.49 6.84 -9.98
N LEU A 173 -1.31 7.25 -10.42
CA LEU A 173 -0.07 6.50 -10.23
C LEU A 173 0.61 7.00 -8.95
N VAL A 174 0.49 6.20 -7.91
CA VAL A 174 1.14 6.49 -6.62
C VAL A 174 2.33 5.57 -6.48
N CYS A 175 3.53 6.13 -6.63
CA CYS A 175 4.76 5.34 -6.59
C CYS A 175 5.68 5.75 -5.44
N SER A 176 6.54 4.82 -5.04
CA SER A 176 7.61 5.12 -4.10
C SER A 176 8.75 5.89 -4.78
N LYS A 177 9.60 6.52 -3.97
CA LYS A 177 10.87 7.07 -4.43
C LYS A 177 11.73 6.00 -5.12
N ASP A 178 11.76 4.78 -4.57
CA ASP A 178 12.56 3.69 -5.12
C ASP A 178 12.06 3.27 -6.50
N PHE A 179 10.74 3.11 -6.67
CA PHE A 179 10.14 2.88 -7.99
C PHE A 179 10.54 3.97 -8.99
N ALA A 180 10.40 5.24 -8.58
CA ALA A 180 10.67 6.37 -9.46
C ALA A 180 12.15 6.45 -9.87
N GLU A 181 13.07 6.19 -8.94
CA GLU A 181 14.51 6.12 -9.21
C GLU A 181 14.89 4.97 -10.14
N GLU A 182 14.35 3.76 -9.89
CA GLU A 182 14.62 2.58 -10.70
C GLU A 182 14.04 2.73 -12.10
N TYR A 183 12.80 3.21 -12.23
CA TYR A 183 12.12 3.39 -13.51
C TYR A 183 12.84 4.40 -14.41
N THR A 184 13.26 5.52 -13.85
CA THR A 184 13.94 6.59 -14.61
C THR A 184 15.46 6.41 -14.68
N ASN A 185 16.00 5.39 -14.03
CA ASN A 185 17.44 5.20 -13.81
C ASN A 185 18.12 6.50 -13.33
N SER A 186 17.47 7.24 -12.43
CA SER A 186 17.92 8.53 -11.92
C SER A 186 17.71 8.62 -10.42
N LYS A 187 18.70 9.12 -9.68
CA LYS A 187 18.56 9.32 -8.25
C LYS A 187 17.79 10.61 -7.91
N ILE A 188 16.97 10.54 -6.89
CA ILE A 188 16.22 11.66 -6.33
C ILE A 188 16.97 12.21 -5.13
N ASP A 189 17.40 13.46 -5.25
CA ASP A 189 17.81 14.27 -4.10
C ASP A 189 16.60 15.11 -3.66
N VAL A 190 16.02 14.76 -2.51
CA VAL A 190 14.82 15.43 -1.97
C VAL A 190 15.06 16.91 -1.68
N SER A 191 16.32 17.31 -1.38
CA SER A 191 16.70 18.70 -1.17
C SER A 191 16.84 19.49 -2.47
N ASN A 192 16.94 18.81 -3.60
CA ASN A 192 17.08 19.40 -4.93
C ASN A 192 15.77 19.29 -5.73
N ARG A 193 15.06 20.41 -5.81
CA ARG A 193 13.79 20.49 -6.52
C ARG A 193 13.88 20.08 -8.01
N GLU A 194 14.96 20.42 -8.68
CA GLU A 194 15.16 20.07 -10.10
C GLU A 194 15.31 18.56 -10.30
N SER A 195 15.94 17.89 -9.34
CA SER A 195 16.04 16.43 -9.32
C SER A 195 14.65 15.77 -9.25
N LEU A 196 13.78 16.26 -8.36
CA LEU A 196 12.41 15.79 -8.24
C LEU A 196 11.58 16.03 -9.51
N ILE A 197 11.64 17.25 -10.06
CA ILE A 197 10.90 17.63 -11.27
C ILE A 197 11.32 16.76 -12.46
N ARG A 198 12.60 16.58 -12.70
CA ARG A 198 13.10 15.78 -13.82
C ARG A 198 12.58 14.34 -13.79
N VAL A 199 12.62 13.69 -12.63
CA VAL A 199 12.12 12.32 -12.47
C VAL A 199 10.60 12.28 -12.65
N TYR A 200 9.90 13.24 -12.07
CA TYR A 200 8.45 13.37 -12.18
C TYR A 200 8.00 13.52 -13.64
N GLU A 201 8.59 14.48 -14.38
CA GLU A 201 8.24 14.75 -15.77
C GLU A 201 8.49 13.55 -16.69
N GLN A 202 9.56 12.79 -16.45
CA GLN A 202 9.82 11.58 -17.23
C GLN A 202 8.70 10.55 -17.05
N ILE A 203 8.28 10.28 -15.82
CA ILE A 203 7.20 9.32 -15.53
C ILE A 203 5.84 9.85 -16.03
N GLU A 204 5.55 11.14 -15.81
CA GLU A 204 4.31 11.80 -16.26
C GLU A 204 4.17 11.74 -17.78
N ASN A 205 5.27 11.96 -18.52
CA ASN A 205 5.28 11.91 -19.98
C ASN A 205 5.06 10.49 -20.52
N ASP A 206 5.51 9.46 -19.83
CA ASP A 206 5.37 8.07 -20.26
C ASP A 206 3.96 7.53 -20.00
N PHE A 207 3.32 7.91 -18.90
CA PHE A 207 2.04 7.30 -18.49
C PHE A 207 0.83 8.25 -18.52
N HIS A 208 1.03 9.56 -18.48
CA HIS A 208 -0.03 10.60 -18.54
C HIS A 208 -1.07 10.52 -17.39
N ASN A 209 -0.69 9.97 -16.23
CA ASN A 209 -1.56 9.91 -15.05
C ASN A 209 -1.40 11.14 -14.16
N THR A 210 -2.25 11.22 -13.13
CA THR A 210 -1.93 12.03 -11.94
C THR A 210 -0.89 11.27 -11.12
N LEU A 211 0.38 11.72 -11.19
CA LEU A 211 1.50 11.08 -10.51
C LEU A 211 1.67 11.63 -9.09
N ILE A 212 1.88 10.75 -8.12
CA ILE A 212 2.29 11.06 -6.75
C ILE A 212 3.53 10.23 -6.43
N ILE A 213 4.62 10.87 -6.02
CA ILE A 213 5.85 10.17 -5.57
C ILE A 213 5.94 10.29 -4.06
N THR A 214 5.82 9.17 -3.34
CA THR A 214 6.01 9.14 -1.89
C THR A 214 7.49 9.18 -1.53
N LEU A 215 7.86 10.07 -0.60
CA LEU A 215 9.24 10.33 -0.18
C LEU A 215 9.50 9.87 1.26
N GLY A 216 8.66 8.99 1.80
CA GLY A 216 8.74 8.52 3.18
C GLY A 216 8.55 9.66 4.18
N LYS A 217 9.52 9.84 5.06
CA LYS A 217 9.47 10.90 6.09
C LYS A 217 9.46 12.32 5.54
N ASP A 218 9.80 12.51 4.28
CA ASP A 218 9.82 13.82 3.61
C ASP A 218 8.48 14.16 2.93
N GLY A 219 7.46 13.28 3.08
CA GLY A 219 6.11 13.51 2.56
C GLY A 219 5.91 12.97 1.15
N SER A 220 5.19 13.70 0.30
CA SER A 220 4.87 13.28 -1.07
C SER A 220 5.05 14.41 -2.07
N PHE A 221 5.65 14.11 -3.22
CA PHE A 221 5.85 15.06 -4.31
C PHE A 221 4.78 14.91 -5.37
N VAL A 222 4.20 16.02 -5.80
CA VAL A 222 3.06 16.05 -6.73
C VAL A 222 3.04 17.36 -7.52
N LYS A 223 2.34 17.34 -8.68
CA LYS A 223 1.99 18.52 -9.47
C LYS A 223 0.49 18.78 -9.36
N ILE A 224 0.10 19.92 -8.81
CA ILE A 224 -1.30 20.36 -8.67
C ILE A 224 -1.44 21.71 -9.38
N ASP A 225 -2.42 21.83 -10.27
CA ASP A 225 -2.67 23.05 -11.07
C ASP A 225 -1.41 23.59 -11.76
N GLY A 226 -0.59 22.68 -12.30
CA GLY A 226 0.64 23.02 -12.99
C GLY A 226 1.82 23.37 -12.07
N LYS A 227 1.65 23.32 -10.74
CA LYS A 227 2.69 23.65 -9.76
C LYS A 227 3.22 22.43 -9.06
N TYR A 228 4.53 22.22 -9.09
CA TYR A 228 5.19 21.17 -8.33
C TYR A 228 5.31 21.55 -6.86
N MET A 229 5.00 20.60 -5.97
CA MET A 229 5.12 20.79 -4.53
C MET A 229 5.42 19.50 -3.78
N VAL A 230 6.04 19.61 -2.62
CA VAL A 230 6.10 18.56 -1.63
C VAL A 230 5.02 18.84 -0.61
N ILE A 231 4.12 17.88 -0.41
CA ILE A 231 3.13 17.91 0.66
C ILE A 231 3.77 17.20 1.86
N PRO A 232 4.02 17.91 2.97
CA PRO A 232 4.75 17.33 4.10
C PRO A 232 3.95 16.24 4.81
N THR A 233 4.65 15.39 5.52
CA THR A 233 4.06 14.39 6.43
C THR A 233 4.21 14.82 7.88
N LEU A 234 3.56 14.08 8.80
CA LEU A 234 3.71 14.27 10.23
C LEU A 234 5.07 13.71 10.69
N GLU A 235 5.82 14.49 11.45
CA GLU A 235 7.07 14.02 12.05
C GLU A 235 6.79 13.07 13.22
N ILE A 236 7.33 11.86 13.14
CA ILE A 236 7.29 10.88 14.24
C ILE A 236 8.68 10.72 14.82
N LYS A 237 8.87 11.18 16.06
CA LYS A 237 10.18 11.21 16.72
C LYS A 237 10.78 9.84 17.01
N ASN A 238 9.93 8.85 17.32
CA ASN A 238 10.36 7.49 17.68
C ASN A 238 9.53 6.46 16.91
N PRO A 239 9.83 6.25 15.62
CA PRO A 239 9.14 5.22 14.85
C PRO A 239 9.52 3.82 15.40
N VAL A 240 8.52 2.94 15.50
CA VAL A 240 8.68 1.57 16.01
C VAL A 240 8.86 0.59 14.85
N ASP A 241 7.98 0.70 13.84
CA ASP A 241 7.98 -0.19 12.68
C ASP A 241 7.37 0.52 11.48
N SER A 242 8.09 0.56 10.37
CA SER A 242 7.61 1.17 9.13
C SER A 242 6.94 0.18 8.17
N THR A 243 6.68 -1.06 8.62
CA THR A 243 6.01 -2.08 7.81
C THR A 243 4.60 -1.66 7.45
N GLY A 244 4.25 -1.76 6.17
CA GLY A 244 2.92 -1.43 5.68
C GLY A 244 2.59 0.07 5.62
N ALA A 245 3.49 0.98 6.03
CA ALA A 245 3.19 2.42 6.01
C ALA A 245 2.87 2.94 4.60
N GLY A 246 3.52 2.40 3.56
CA GLY A 246 3.19 2.67 2.16
C GLY A 246 1.80 2.17 1.78
N ASP A 247 1.48 0.92 2.13
CA ASP A 247 0.19 0.30 1.85
C ASP A 247 -0.95 1.08 2.53
N ILE A 248 -0.71 1.50 3.78
CA ILE A 248 -1.63 2.31 4.57
C ILE A 248 -1.81 3.70 3.95
N PHE A 249 -0.74 4.31 3.44
CA PHE A 249 -0.84 5.55 2.65
C PHE A 249 -1.72 5.34 1.41
N HIS A 250 -1.51 4.26 0.65
CA HIS A 250 -2.29 3.98 -0.56
C HIS A 250 -3.77 3.73 -0.24
N GLY A 251 -4.06 2.98 0.83
CA GLY A 251 -5.43 2.78 1.32
C GLY A 251 -6.10 4.09 1.73
N ALA A 252 -5.40 4.94 2.49
CA ALA A 252 -5.90 6.24 2.92
C ALA A 252 -6.10 7.21 1.74
N PHE A 253 -5.13 7.30 0.83
CA PHE A 253 -5.28 8.10 -0.38
C PHE A 253 -6.51 7.66 -1.18
N THR A 254 -6.68 6.35 -1.36
CA THR A 254 -7.84 5.78 -2.06
C THR A 254 -9.16 6.10 -1.36
N TYR A 255 -9.18 6.10 -0.02
CA TYR A 255 -10.33 6.52 0.76
C TYR A 255 -10.69 7.98 0.50
N PHE A 256 -9.74 8.89 0.69
CA PHE A 256 -10.01 10.33 0.62
C PHE A 256 -10.36 10.78 -0.80
N ILE A 257 -9.60 10.36 -1.82
CA ILE A 257 -9.92 10.71 -3.21
C ILE A 257 -11.24 10.08 -3.68
N GLY A 258 -11.55 8.86 -3.22
CA GLY A 258 -12.82 8.18 -3.50
C GLY A 258 -14.02 8.86 -2.83
N ASN A 259 -13.84 9.54 -1.71
CA ASN A 259 -14.87 10.30 -1.01
C ASN A 259 -14.93 11.79 -1.43
N GLY A 260 -14.24 12.18 -2.51
CA GLY A 260 -14.37 13.49 -3.12
C GLY A 260 -13.52 14.60 -2.48
N TYR A 261 -12.54 14.26 -1.64
CA TYR A 261 -11.55 15.21 -1.17
C TYR A 261 -10.69 15.69 -2.35
N SER A 262 -10.19 16.93 -2.27
CA SER A 262 -9.24 17.42 -3.26
C SER A 262 -7.96 16.57 -3.30
N LEU A 263 -7.20 16.67 -4.39
CA LEU A 263 -5.93 15.94 -4.52
C LEU A 263 -4.95 16.31 -3.39
N TYR A 264 -4.88 17.60 -3.03
CA TYR A 264 -4.05 18.08 -1.94
C TYR A 264 -4.45 17.46 -0.59
N GLU A 265 -5.73 17.56 -0.23
CA GLU A 265 -6.27 17.00 1.02
C GLU A 265 -6.07 15.49 1.09
N SER A 266 -6.33 14.77 -0.02
CA SER A 266 -6.16 13.32 -0.09
C SER A 266 -4.73 12.89 0.19
N ILE A 267 -3.74 13.58 -0.40
CA ILE A 267 -2.32 13.31 -0.16
C ILE A 267 -1.92 13.70 1.26
N HIS A 268 -2.36 14.87 1.74
CA HIS A 268 -2.04 15.36 3.07
C HIS A 268 -2.52 14.40 4.17
N LEU A 269 -3.79 13.98 4.10
CA LEU A 269 -4.38 13.04 5.06
C LEU A 269 -3.77 11.63 4.93
N ALA A 270 -3.41 11.19 3.73
CA ALA A 270 -2.71 9.93 3.52
C ALA A 270 -1.29 9.96 4.10
N ASN A 271 -0.56 11.07 3.96
CA ASN A 271 0.75 11.27 4.61
C ASN A 271 0.65 11.16 6.14
N ILE A 272 -0.37 11.80 6.75
CA ILE A 272 -0.64 11.70 8.20
C ILE A 272 -0.93 10.26 8.59
N THR A 273 -1.77 9.56 7.81
CA THR A 273 -2.16 8.17 8.07
C THR A 273 -0.95 7.24 8.05
N GLY A 274 -0.12 7.33 7.02
CA GLY A 274 1.12 6.57 6.92
C GLY A 274 2.11 6.88 8.04
N ALA A 275 2.22 8.16 8.44
CA ALA A 275 3.07 8.54 9.56
C ALA A 275 2.56 7.99 10.90
N LEU A 276 1.26 8.03 11.15
CA LEU A 276 0.69 7.49 12.39
C LEU A 276 0.93 5.97 12.51
N SER A 277 0.92 5.26 11.40
CA SER A 277 1.07 3.80 11.39
C SER A 277 2.45 3.31 11.86
N VAL A 278 3.48 4.14 11.82
CA VAL A 278 4.83 3.71 12.25
C VAL A 278 5.04 3.69 13.77
N LYS A 279 4.02 4.04 14.55
CA LYS A 279 4.09 4.09 16.03
C LYS A 279 3.96 2.72 16.69
N CYS A 280 3.47 1.71 16.00
CA CYS A 280 3.21 0.38 16.54
C CYS A 280 3.94 -0.69 15.72
N LEU A 281 4.11 -1.88 16.32
CA LEU A 281 4.67 -3.04 15.66
C LEU A 281 3.60 -3.77 14.84
N GLY A 282 3.92 -4.14 13.59
CA GLY A 282 3.04 -4.86 12.67
C GLY A 282 2.10 -3.95 11.88
N GLY A 283 2.01 -4.18 10.57
CA GLY A 283 1.29 -3.32 9.63
C GLY A 283 -0.18 -3.07 9.99
N LYS A 284 -0.99 -4.11 10.18
CA LYS A 284 -2.42 -3.96 10.49
C LYS A 284 -2.71 -3.39 11.87
N ASN A 285 -1.90 -3.75 12.88
CA ASN A 285 -2.09 -3.27 14.25
C ASN A 285 -1.81 -1.77 14.41
N SER A 286 -1.11 -1.20 13.45
CA SER A 286 -0.70 0.20 13.44
C SER A 286 -1.65 1.13 12.68
N MET A 287 -2.69 0.59 12.06
CA MET A 287 -3.66 1.37 11.27
C MET A 287 -4.46 2.31 12.16
N PRO A 288 -4.34 3.66 12.00
CA PRO A 288 -5.04 4.62 12.83
C PRO A 288 -6.55 4.60 12.58
N GLU A 289 -7.32 5.13 13.54
CA GLU A 289 -8.73 5.40 13.36
C GLU A 289 -8.93 6.64 12.45
N LEU A 290 -10.00 6.64 11.68
CA LEU A 290 -10.31 7.75 10.76
C LEU A 290 -10.44 9.09 11.50
N GLU A 291 -11.10 9.09 12.65
CA GLU A 291 -11.31 10.28 13.47
C GLU A 291 -9.98 10.88 13.96
N GLU A 292 -8.98 10.03 14.30
CA GLU A 292 -7.66 10.50 14.68
C GLU A 292 -6.97 11.22 13.53
N VAL A 293 -7.04 10.64 12.33
CA VAL A 293 -6.44 11.22 11.11
C VAL A 293 -7.09 12.56 10.77
N LEU A 294 -8.43 12.62 10.77
CA LEU A 294 -9.17 13.84 10.45
C LEU A 294 -8.92 14.95 11.46
N ARG A 295 -8.87 14.62 12.77
CA ARG A 295 -8.56 15.59 13.81
C ARG A 295 -7.17 16.21 13.62
N ILE A 296 -6.15 15.39 13.42
CA ILE A 296 -4.78 15.88 13.20
C ILE A 296 -4.67 16.66 11.90
N GLY A 297 -5.31 16.20 10.83
CA GLY A 297 -5.32 16.88 9.54
C GLY A 297 -6.02 18.24 9.59
N GLY A 298 -7.13 18.35 10.34
CA GLY A 298 -7.83 19.63 10.54
C GLY A 298 -7.02 20.66 11.33
N ASP A 299 -6.25 20.21 12.33
CA ASP A 299 -5.39 21.09 13.13
C ASP A 299 -4.18 21.65 12.35
N LEU A 300 -3.82 21.06 11.21
CA LEU A 300 -2.67 21.45 10.38
C LEU A 300 -3.04 22.33 9.17
N VAL A 301 -4.33 22.54 8.92
CA VAL A 301 -4.85 23.36 7.79
C VAL A 301 -5.12 24.82 8.19
N ILE A 302 -4.74 25.23 9.41
CA ILE A 302 -4.92 26.63 9.89
C ILE A 302 -3.64 27.44 9.64
#